data_71f3b7a68810633c6023f5a39115f01e
#
_entry.id   71f3b7a68810633c6023f5a39115f01e
#
_cell.length_a   1.000
_cell.length_b   1.000
_cell.length_c   1.000
_cell.angle_alpha   90.00
_cell.angle_beta   90.00
_cell.angle_gamma   90.00
#
_symmetry.space_group_name_H-M   'P 1'
#
loop_
_entity.id
_entity.type
_entity.pdbx_description
1 polymer ?
#
loop_
_entity_poly.entity_id
_entity_poly.type
_entity_poly.pdbx_seq_one_letter_code
_entity_poly.pdbx_strand_id
1 'polypeptide(L)'
;MTMKRTIITTIAVVTLGVASASLVRAMGPHEESERQVKESEVPAAALAALKKLAGNAKLTEFAEEKEHGGTFYEGSWKGPHGNVDALVTASGDLVELEEAVPFDAIPKAVQDRATQAAGKDAKVFVEKKTYIMYEVKFRKGDRRHEVLYSPDGRTHDHEDEQGEEDGDD
;
A
#
# COMPACT_ATOMS: atom_id res chain seq x y z
N MET A 1 -19.54 59.02 -16.83
CA MET A 1 -19.88 58.17 -15.65
C MET A 1 -19.46 56.76 -16.02
N THR A 2 -18.22 56.37 -15.69
CA THR A 2 -17.54 55.19 -16.22
C THR A 2 -17.45 54.17 -15.11
N MET A 3 -18.26 53.10 -15.17
CA MET A 3 -18.25 51.99 -14.21
C MET A 3 -17.03 51.11 -14.43
N LYS A 4 -16.11 51.09 -13.47
CA LYS A 4 -14.99 50.12 -13.40
C LYS A 4 -15.54 48.78 -12.94
N ARG A 5 -15.49 47.77 -13.80
CA ARG A 5 -15.74 46.39 -13.44
C ARG A 5 -14.48 45.78 -12.80
N THR A 6 -14.56 45.47 -11.52
CA THR A 6 -13.52 44.73 -10.80
C THR A 6 -13.70 43.26 -11.14
N ILE A 7 -12.73 42.66 -11.81
CA ILE A 7 -12.66 41.22 -12.07
C ILE A 7 -11.95 40.60 -10.85
N ILE A 8 -12.71 39.87 -10.06
CA ILE A 8 -12.15 39.02 -8.98
C ILE A 8 -11.75 37.71 -9.63
N THR A 9 -10.43 37.53 -9.81
CA THR A 9 -9.85 36.25 -10.25
C THR A 9 -9.76 35.34 -9.04
N THR A 10 -10.68 34.40 -8.91
CA THR A 10 -10.60 33.33 -7.92
C THR A 10 -9.57 32.32 -8.42
N ILE A 11 -8.40 32.30 -7.80
CA ILE A 11 -7.40 31.26 -8.02
C ILE A 11 -7.88 30.05 -7.21
N ALA A 12 -8.46 29.08 -7.90
CA ALA A 12 -8.67 27.75 -7.34
C ALA A 12 -7.31 27.05 -7.25
N VAL A 13 -6.78 26.94 -6.06
CA VAL A 13 -5.67 26.04 -5.76
C VAL A 13 -6.23 24.63 -5.79
N VAL A 14 -6.04 23.94 -6.90
CA VAL A 14 -6.28 22.49 -6.98
C VAL A 14 -5.06 21.83 -6.34
N THR A 15 -5.17 21.49 -5.08
CA THR A 15 -4.26 20.52 -4.46
C THR A 15 -4.59 19.17 -5.07
N LEU A 16 -3.74 18.72 -6.01
CA LEU A 16 -3.73 17.33 -6.45
C LEU A 16 -3.21 16.49 -5.24
N GLY A 17 -4.12 16.05 -4.40
CA GLY A 17 -3.88 14.91 -3.55
C GLY A 17 -3.76 13.70 -4.48
N VAL A 18 -2.58 13.11 -4.57
CA VAL A 18 -2.39 11.81 -5.21
C VAL A 18 -2.98 10.79 -4.27
N ALA A 19 -4.27 10.48 -4.43
CA ALA A 19 -4.86 9.32 -3.79
C ALA A 19 -4.21 8.09 -4.44
N SER A 20 -3.37 7.39 -3.69
CA SER A 20 -2.86 6.08 -4.07
C SER A 20 -4.04 5.10 -4.11
N ALA A 21 -4.65 4.95 -5.28
CA ALA A 21 -5.69 3.96 -5.48
C ALA A 21 -5.01 2.59 -5.61
N SER A 22 -4.92 1.88 -4.49
CA SER A 22 -4.50 0.48 -4.48
C SER A 22 -5.50 -0.36 -5.27
N LEU A 23 -5.08 -0.82 -6.45
CA LEU A 23 -5.88 -1.71 -7.30
C LEU A 23 -5.55 -3.16 -6.97
N VAL A 24 -6.02 -3.64 -5.81
CA VAL A 24 -6.18 -5.07 -5.57
C VAL A 24 -7.68 -5.35 -5.52
N ARG A 25 -8.24 -5.72 -6.66
CA ARG A 25 -9.65 -6.05 -6.81
C ARG A 25 -9.80 -7.55 -7.00
N ALA A 26 -9.96 -8.27 -5.90
CA ALA A 26 -10.72 -9.53 -5.83
C ALA A 26 -10.83 -10.00 -4.38
N MET A 27 -11.79 -9.48 -3.65
CA MET A 27 -12.47 -10.15 -2.54
C MET A 27 -13.58 -9.21 -2.05
N GLY A 28 -14.76 -9.70 -1.76
CA GLY A 28 -16.05 -9.09 -1.45
C GLY A 28 -16.13 -7.67 -0.86
N PRO A 29 -17.30 -7.14 -0.55
CA PRO A 29 -17.49 -5.74 -0.19
C PRO A 29 -16.97 -5.48 1.25
N HIS A 30 -15.66 -5.32 1.39
CA HIS A 30 -15.08 -4.66 2.55
C HIS A 30 -14.88 -3.19 2.17
N GLU A 31 -15.51 -2.29 2.91
CA GLU A 31 -15.30 -0.86 2.71
C GLU A 31 -13.85 -0.54 3.05
N GLU A 32 -13.05 -0.31 2.01
CA GLU A 32 -11.72 0.26 2.15
C GLU A 32 -11.88 1.74 2.46
N SER A 33 -11.24 2.21 3.52
CA SER A 33 -11.27 3.63 3.89
C SER A 33 -9.94 4.06 4.49
N GLU A 34 -9.49 5.23 4.06
CA GLU A 34 -8.31 5.91 4.59
C GLU A 34 -8.76 7.22 5.28
N ARG A 35 -8.16 7.50 6.43
CA ARG A 35 -8.41 8.69 7.20
C ARG A 35 -7.09 9.29 7.69
N GLN A 36 -6.81 10.52 7.31
CA GLN A 36 -5.68 11.26 7.88
C GLN A 36 -5.83 11.42 9.39
N VAL A 37 -4.77 11.14 10.13
CA VAL A 37 -4.74 11.22 11.59
C VAL A 37 -3.55 12.07 12.07
N LYS A 38 -3.61 12.52 13.32
CA LYS A 38 -2.46 13.17 13.96
C LYS A 38 -1.52 12.10 14.51
N GLU A 39 -0.23 12.44 14.66
CA GLU A 39 0.75 11.56 15.31
C GLU A 39 0.26 11.04 16.68
N SER A 40 -0.46 11.88 17.43
CA SER A 40 -0.99 11.52 18.76
C SER A 40 -2.16 10.52 18.73
N GLU A 41 -2.74 10.27 17.56
CA GLU A 41 -3.84 9.30 17.36
C GLU A 41 -3.30 7.93 16.93
N VAL A 42 -2.03 7.86 16.50
CA VAL A 42 -1.37 6.60 16.12
C VAL A 42 -1.01 5.81 17.40
N PRO A 43 -1.35 4.51 17.49
CA PRO A 43 -0.96 3.66 18.61
C PRO A 43 0.55 3.71 18.88
N ALA A 44 0.95 3.72 20.14
CA ALA A 44 2.35 3.92 20.52
C ALA A 44 3.31 2.90 19.89
N ALA A 45 2.90 1.63 19.76
CA ALA A 45 3.70 0.58 19.13
C ALA A 45 3.84 0.80 17.61
N ALA A 46 2.74 1.14 16.94
CA ALA A 46 2.74 1.50 15.52
C ALA A 46 3.64 2.71 15.25
N LEU A 47 3.50 3.78 16.04
CA LEU A 47 4.33 4.98 15.92
C LEU A 47 5.82 4.68 16.14
N ALA A 48 6.16 3.83 17.11
CA ALA A 48 7.53 3.41 17.35
C ALA A 48 8.11 2.62 16.17
N ALA A 49 7.30 1.73 15.55
CA ALA A 49 7.70 0.98 14.37
C ALA A 49 7.91 1.89 13.16
N LEU A 50 6.98 2.81 12.89
CA LEU A 50 7.10 3.80 11.81
C LEU A 50 8.35 4.66 11.97
N LYS A 51 8.63 5.17 13.18
CA LYS A 51 9.85 5.93 13.47
C LYS A 51 11.12 5.10 13.25
N LYS A 52 11.10 3.83 13.59
CA LYS A 52 12.22 2.90 13.36
C LYS A 52 12.45 2.65 11.86
N LEU A 53 11.38 2.48 11.08
CA LEU A 53 11.44 2.31 9.62
C LEU A 53 11.96 3.57 8.92
N ALA A 54 11.48 4.74 9.31
CA ALA A 54 11.93 6.01 8.79
C ALA A 54 13.40 6.34 9.15
N GLY A 55 13.94 5.76 10.22
CA GLY A 55 15.31 5.98 10.68
C GLY A 55 15.56 7.45 11.03
N ASN A 56 16.41 8.12 10.26
CA ASN A 56 16.71 9.55 10.46
C ASN A 56 15.78 10.48 9.68
N ALA A 57 14.91 9.95 8.84
CA ALA A 57 13.94 10.75 8.10
C ALA A 57 12.80 11.20 9.03
N LYS A 58 12.27 12.38 8.75
CA LYS A 58 11.12 12.91 9.48
C LYS A 58 9.84 12.34 8.89
N LEU A 59 9.01 11.74 9.72
CA LEU A 59 7.62 11.42 9.35
C LEU A 59 6.85 12.71 9.09
N THR A 60 6.14 12.77 7.97
CA THR A 60 5.45 13.98 7.48
C THR A 60 3.94 13.86 7.56
N GLU A 61 3.41 12.65 7.37
CA GLU A 61 1.99 12.35 7.33
C GLU A 61 1.69 11.06 8.06
N PHE A 62 0.46 10.92 8.56
CA PHE A 62 -0.05 9.71 9.19
C PHE A 62 -1.49 9.46 8.72
N ALA A 63 -1.82 8.21 8.45
CA ALA A 63 -3.18 7.78 8.16
C ALA A 63 -3.58 6.54 8.98
N GLU A 64 -4.87 6.40 9.19
CA GLU A 64 -5.52 5.16 9.63
C GLU A 64 -6.22 4.57 8.43
N GLU A 65 -5.88 3.36 8.09
CA GLU A 65 -6.47 2.63 6.98
C GLU A 65 -7.29 1.45 7.48
N LYS A 66 -8.46 1.28 6.88
CA LYS A 66 -9.30 0.10 7.08
C LYS A 66 -9.36 -0.64 5.76
N GLU A 67 -8.74 -1.79 5.73
CA GLU A 67 -8.74 -2.65 4.56
C GLU A 67 -8.80 -4.13 4.95
N HIS A 68 -9.44 -4.93 4.11
CA HIS A 68 -9.57 -6.37 4.32
C HIS A 68 -10.11 -6.77 5.71
N GLY A 69 -10.88 -5.89 6.37
CA GLY A 69 -11.43 -6.10 7.72
C GLY A 69 -10.43 -5.85 8.87
N GLY A 70 -9.23 -5.35 8.58
CA GLY A 70 -8.25 -4.89 9.57
C GLY A 70 -8.19 -3.37 9.69
N THR A 71 -7.51 -2.89 10.73
CA THR A 71 -7.15 -1.48 10.89
C THR A 71 -5.64 -1.37 11.00
N PHE A 72 -5.07 -0.52 10.14
CA PHE A 72 -3.64 -0.31 10.01
C PHE A 72 -3.31 1.17 10.17
N TYR A 73 -2.04 1.47 10.35
CA TYR A 73 -1.53 2.83 10.49
C TYR A 73 -0.39 3.05 9.52
N GLU A 74 -0.56 4.05 8.68
CA GLU A 74 0.45 4.47 7.72
C GLU A 74 1.27 5.63 8.26
N GLY A 75 2.54 5.66 7.88
CA GLY A 75 3.43 6.79 8.09
C GLY A 75 4.28 7.05 6.86
N SER A 76 4.32 8.32 6.45
CA SER A 76 5.04 8.76 5.25
C SER A 76 6.27 9.57 5.59
N TRP A 77 7.32 9.42 4.79
CA TRP A 77 8.53 10.24 4.85
C TRP A 77 9.18 10.43 3.49
N LYS A 78 10.16 11.32 3.39
CA LYS A 78 10.92 11.54 2.16
C LYS A 78 12.06 10.55 2.04
N GLY A 79 12.03 9.73 1.01
CA GLY A 79 13.10 8.85 0.56
C GLY A 79 13.95 9.48 -0.56
N PRO A 80 14.91 8.70 -1.10
CA PRO A 80 15.85 9.18 -2.12
C PRO A 80 15.20 9.59 -3.46
N HIS A 81 14.11 8.96 -3.82
CA HIS A 81 13.44 9.14 -5.12
C HIS A 81 12.04 9.70 -5.04
N GLY A 82 11.53 9.94 -3.85
CA GLY A 82 10.17 10.44 -3.61
C GLY A 82 9.70 10.10 -2.22
N ASN A 83 8.41 9.87 -2.06
CA ASN A 83 7.85 9.40 -0.81
C ASN A 83 8.21 7.92 -0.59
N VAL A 84 8.27 7.58 0.67
CA VAL A 84 8.22 6.22 1.20
C VAL A 84 7.07 6.19 2.18
N ASP A 85 6.21 5.20 2.05
CA ASP A 85 5.04 5.01 2.89
C ASP A 85 5.13 3.60 3.50
N ALA A 86 4.88 3.49 4.79
CA ALA A 86 4.89 2.22 5.50
C ALA A 86 3.59 2.02 6.25
N LEU A 87 2.96 0.88 6.02
CA LEU A 87 1.76 0.44 6.68
C LEU A 87 2.11 -0.59 7.75
N VAL A 88 1.66 -0.35 8.98
CA VAL A 88 1.92 -1.23 10.12
C VAL A 88 0.62 -1.58 10.85
N THR A 89 0.61 -2.71 11.55
CA THR A 89 -0.47 -3.06 12.48
C THR A 89 -0.47 -2.12 13.70
N ALA A 90 -1.53 -2.13 14.49
CA ALA A 90 -1.57 -1.40 15.78
C ALA A 90 -0.48 -1.87 16.76
N SER A 91 -0.01 -3.13 16.64
CA SER A 91 1.13 -3.69 17.40
C SER A 91 2.50 -3.30 16.85
N GLY A 92 2.56 -2.69 15.65
CA GLY A 92 3.79 -2.21 15.03
C GLY A 92 4.47 -3.23 14.11
N ASP A 93 3.75 -4.27 13.67
CA ASP A 93 4.28 -5.21 12.69
C ASP A 93 4.11 -4.63 11.28
N LEU A 94 5.19 -4.65 10.48
CA LEU A 94 5.15 -4.14 9.10
C LEU A 94 4.23 -5.02 8.24
N VAL A 95 3.33 -4.37 7.52
CA VAL A 95 2.39 -5.01 6.57
C VAL A 95 2.83 -4.73 5.15
N GLU A 96 3.05 -3.47 4.82
CA GLU A 96 3.44 -3.02 3.49
C GLU A 96 4.48 -1.90 3.57
N LEU A 97 5.38 -1.87 2.62
CA LEU A 97 6.31 -0.77 2.38
C LEU A 97 6.21 -0.36 0.90
N GLU A 98 5.95 0.92 0.68
CA GLU A 98 5.92 1.54 -0.65
C GLU A 98 7.09 2.50 -0.81
N GLU A 99 7.81 2.38 -1.89
CA GLU A 99 8.99 3.20 -2.18
C GLU A 99 8.89 3.80 -3.58
N ALA A 100 8.93 5.11 -3.69
CA ALA A 100 9.09 5.75 -5.00
C ALA A 100 10.41 5.31 -5.62
N VAL A 101 10.38 4.83 -6.87
CA VAL A 101 11.56 4.36 -7.59
C VAL A 101 11.63 4.98 -9.00
N PRO A 102 12.84 5.21 -9.54
CA PRO A 102 13.00 5.67 -10.90
C PRO A 102 12.44 4.67 -11.92
N PHE A 103 11.82 5.17 -12.99
CA PHE A 103 11.24 4.32 -14.04
C PHE A 103 12.26 3.40 -14.72
N ASP A 104 13.49 3.83 -14.86
CA ASP A 104 14.59 3.05 -15.44
C ASP A 104 15.19 2.01 -14.47
N ALA A 105 14.85 2.09 -13.19
CA ALA A 105 15.31 1.14 -12.18
C ALA A 105 14.39 -0.10 -12.01
N ILE A 106 13.19 -0.09 -12.61
CA ILE A 106 12.26 -1.24 -12.53
C ILE A 106 12.51 -2.26 -13.64
N PRO A 107 12.04 -3.51 -13.51
CA PRO A 107 12.23 -4.54 -14.52
C PRO A 107 11.73 -4.10 -15.91
N LYS A 108 12.51 -4.43 -16.96
CA LYS A 108 12.21 -4.07 -18.36
C LYS A 108 10.79 -4.48 -18.78
N ALA A 109 10.33 -5.65 -18.35
CA ALA A 109 8.98 -6.11 -18.66
C ALA A 109 7.88 -5.18 -18.10
N VAL A 110 8.12 -4.59 -16.91
CA VAL A 110 7.20 -3.61 -16.30
C VAL A 110 7.27 -2.28 -17.06
N GLN A 111 8.49 -1.81 -17.41
CA GLN A 111 8.66 -0.59 -18.22
C GLN A 111 7.90 -0.69 -19.55
N ASP A 112 8.00 -1.84 -20.24
CA ASP A 112 7.34 -2.05 -21.53
C ASP A 112 5.83 -2.03 -21.41
N ARG A 113 5.29 -2.69 -20.38
CA ARG A 113 3.85 -2.70 -20.09
C ARG A 113 3.34 -1.32 -19.70
N ALA A 114 4.07 -0.60 -18.84
CA ALA A 114 3.71 0.75 -18.45
C ALA A 114 3.73 1.71 -19.66
N THR A 115 4.75 1.62 -20.52
CA THR A 115 4.84 2.43 -21.75
C THR A 115 3.71 2.10 -22.72
N GLN A 116 3.34 0.83 -22.86
CA GLN A 116 2.23 0.40 -23.70
C GLN A 116 0.89 0.95 -23.19
N ALA A 117 0.69 0.95 -21.88
CA ALA A 117 -0.56 1.39 -21.25
C ALA A 117 -0.71 2.91 -21.22
N ALA A 118 0.36 3.62 -20.86
CA ALA A 118 0.34 5.07 -20.66
C ALA A 118 0.66 5.87 -21.93
N GLY A 119 1.36 5.28 -22.90
CA GLY A 119 1.89 5.97 -24.07
C GLY A 119 3.30 6.52 -23.85
N LYS A 120 4.01 6.76 -24.96
CA LYS A 120 5.44 7.11 -25.00
C LYS A 120 5.82 8.39 -24.25
N ASP A 121 4.91 9.37 -24.25
CA ASP A 121 5.16 10.71 -23.74
C ASP A 121 4.50 10.95 -22.37
N ALA A 122 3.94 9.90 -21.78
CA ALA A 122 3.28 10.00 -20.49
C ALA A 122 4.31 10.18 -19.36
N LYS A 123 3.99 11.05 -18.41
CA LYS A 123 4.74 11.14 -17.16
C LYS A 123 4.29 9.99 -16.24
N VAL A 124 5.17 9.03 -16.04
CA VAL A 124 4.92 7.84 -15.21
C VAL A 124 5.56 8.03 -13.84
N PHE A 125 4.81 7.75 -12.78
CA PHE A 125 5.31 7.60 -11.42
C PHE A 125 5.29 6.12 -11.10
N VAL A 126 6.30 5.65 -10.37
CA VAL A 126 6.44 4.25 -10.00
C VAL A 126 6.71 4.14 -8.52
N GLU A 127 5.96 3.27 -7.88
CA GLU A 127 6.18 2.84 -6.51
C GLU A 127 6.41 1.34 -6.52
N LYS A 128 7.42 0.92 -5.80
CA LYS A 128 7.68 -0.48 -5.51
C LYS A 128 6.97 -0.82 -4.20
N LYS A 129 6.04 -1.76 -4.25
CA LYS A 129 5.32 -2.27 -3.08
C LYS A 129 5.95 -3.56 -2.59
N THR A 130 6.17 -3.66 -1.29
CA THR A 130 6.68 -4.85 -0.62
C THR A 130 5.70 -5.26 0.48
N TYR A 131 5.08 -6.43 0.32
CA TYR A 131 4.14 -7.00 1.28
C TYR A 131 4.82 -8.03 2.17
N ILE A 132 4.50 -8.03 3.45
CA ILE A 132 4.99 -9.01 4.41
C ILE A 132 3.93 -10.08 4.62
N MET A 133 4.30 -11.32 4.36
CA MET A 133 3.45 -12.49 4.56
C MET A 133 4.23 -13.60 5.25
N TYR A 134 3.54 -14.42 6.04
CA TYR A 134 4.13 -15.55 6.76
C TYR A 134 3.48 -16.85 6.29
N GLU A 135 4.24 -17.69 5.61
CA GLU A 135 3.81 -19.04 5.26
C GLU A 135 4.10 -19.99 6.44
N VAL A 136 3.06 -20.60 6.97
CA VAL A 136 3.15 -21.57 8.07
C VAL A 136 2.82 -22.95 7.54
N LYS A 137 3.78 -23.88 7.68
CA LYS A 137 3.63 -25.29 7.26
C LYS A 137 3.53 -26.18 8.46
N PHE A 138 2.51 -27.03 8.49
CA PHE A 138 2.30 -27.97 9.58
C PHE A 138 1.71 -29.31 9.09
N ARG A 139 1.71 -30.31 9.97
CA ARG A 139 1.04 -31.60 9.74
C ARG A 139 -0.16 -31.74 10.67
N LYS A 140 -1.28 -32.18 10.12
CA LYS A 140 -2.46 -32.57 10.88
C LYS A 140 -2.83 -33.99 10.48
N GLY A 141 -2.51 -34.96 11.34
CA GLY A 141 -2.49 -36.37 10.96
C GLY A 141 -1.43 -36.63 9.88
N ASP A 142 -1.80 -37.32 8.79
CA ASP A 142 -0.91 -37.65 7.71
C ASP A 142 -0.87 -36.57 6.60
N ARG A 143 -1.70 -35.54 6.71
CA ARG A 143 -1.78 -34.46 5.70
C ARG A 143 -0.86 -33.32 6.03
N ARG A 144 -0.22 -32.76 5.00
CA ARG A 144 0.50 -31.50 5.06
C ARG A 144 -0.50 -30.35 4.82
N HIS A 145 -0.28 -29.26 5.53
CA HIS A 145 -1.03 -28.01 5.35
C HIS A 145 -0.05 -26.86 5.25
N GLU A 146 -0.39 -25.92 4.40
CA GLU A 146 0.31 -24.65 4.24
C GLU A 146 -0.73 -23.55 4.36
N VAL A 147 -0.44 -22.53 5.17
CA VAL A 147 -1.35 -21.39 5.37
C VAL A 147 -0.52 -20.12 5.32
N LEU A 148 -1.00 -19.17 4.55
CA LEU A 148 -0.39 -17.85 4.42
C LEU A 148 -1.12 -16.87 5.33
N TYR A 149 -0.36 -16.19 6.20
CA TYR A 149 -0.89 -15.21 7.14
C TYR A 149 -0.33 -13.82 6.87
N SER A 150 -1.17 -12.80 6.96
CA SER A 150 -0.71 -11.42 7.12
C SER A 150 -0.20 -11.16 8.54
N PRO A 151 0.56 -10.07 8.79
CA PRO A 151 1.13 -9.75 10.11
C PRO A 151 0.10 -9.58 11.23
N ASP A 152 -1.14 -9.27 10.91
CA ASP A 152 -2.26 -9.19 11.86
C ASP A 152 -2.95 -10.55 12.13
N GLY A 153 -2.42 -11.64 11.55
CA GLY A 153 -2.87 -13.00 11.76
C GLY A 153 -4.05 -13.45 10.89
N ARG A 154 -4.49 -12.64 9.92
CA ARG A 154 -5.51 -13.06 8.97
C ARG A 154 -4.92 -14.03 7.95
N THR A 155 -5.72 -15.01 7.56
CA THR A 155 -5.38 -15.95 6.51
C THR A 155 -5.61 -15.33 5.13
N HIS A 156 -4.67 -15.60 4.22
CA HIS A 156 -4.90 -15.45 2.80
C HIS A 156 -5.08 -16.85 2.23
N ASP A 157 -6.29 -17.15 1.82
CA ASP A 157 -6.60 -18.44 1.20
C ASP A 157 -5.80 -18.55 -0.11
N HIS A 158 -4.85 -19.48 -0.15
CA HIS A 158 -4.53 -20.10 -1.42
C HIS A 158 -5.76 -20.92 -1.79
N GLU A 159 -6.33 -20.68 -2.97
CA GLU A 159 -7.22 -21.65 -3.58
C GLU A 159 -6.44 -22.98 -3.57
N ASP A 160 -6.87 -23.92 -2.72
CA ASP A 160 -6.35 -25.27 -2.75
C ASP A 160 -6.48 -25.76 -4.18
N GLU A 161 -5.37 -25.87 -4.91
CA GLU A 161 -5.31 -26.67 -6.12
C GLU A 161 -5.72 -28.07 -5.66
N GLN A 162 -6.97 -28.40 -5.94
CA GLN A 162 -7.50 -29.73 -5.71
C GLN A 162 -6.59 -30.65 -6.49
N GLY A 163 -5.77 -31.42 -5.76
CA GLY A 163 -4.90 -32.42 -6.34
C GLY A 163 -5.74 -33.28 -7.29
N GLU A 164 -5.37 -33.27 -8.56
CA GLU A 164 -5.79 -34.28 -9.50
C GLU A 164 -5.44 -35.63 -8.86
N GLU A 165 -6.47 -36.38 -8.49
CA GLU A 165 -6.34 -37.81 -8.21
C GLU A 165 -5.91 -38.45 -9.54
N ASP A 166 -4.62 -38.71 -9.65
CA ASP A 166 -4.13 -39.65 -10.66
C ASP A 166 -4.77 -40.99 -10.36
N GLY A 167 -5.89 -41.22 -11.03
CA GLY A 167 -6.52 -42.52 -11.15
C GLY A 167 -5.65 -43.39 -12.02
N ASP A 168 -4.81 -44.23 -11.42
CA ASP A 168 -4.22 -45.40 -12.03
C ASP A 168 -5.33 -46.45 -12.19
N ASP A 169 -5.71 -46.74 -13.44
CA ASP A 169 -6.31 -47.99 -13.91
C ASP A 169 -5.33 -48.73 -14.81
#